data_a454d1df9b313c6c03855f1dacf1bbdb
#
_entry.id   a454d1df9b313c6c03855f1dacf1bbdb
#
_cell.length_a   1.000
_cell.length_b   1.000
_cell.length_c   1.000
_cell.angle_alpha   90.00
_cell.angle_beta   90.00
_cell.angle_gamma   90.00
#
_symmetry.space_group_name_H-M   'P 1'
#
loop_
_entity.id
_entity.type
_entity.pdbx_description
1 polymer ?
#
loop_
_entity_poly.entity_id
_entity_poly.type
_entity_poly.pdbx_seq_one_letter_code
_entity_poly.pdbx_strand_id
1 'polypeptide(L)'
;MTTTVSNANEYRDLPLDALTESPNNPRKSFDEASLNELASSIKAQGILSPLVVRPVGQHFEIVAGARRYRAARLAELETAPVRIVELTDAQAIETSIVENLIRADVHPMEEASGFRILLDMEEPKYTIEQISARTGKTPAFIAARLKLTELVPPVVEAFYRDEIGVGHALLLAKLQPAQQEEALTACYQEQYGSTNKSKRILLPVRQLQQWIEHNILLELASAPF
;
A
#
# COMPACT_ATOMS: atom_id res chain seq x y z
N MET A 1 -46.15 -10.16 6.91
CA MET A 1 -44.73 -9.81 7.19
C MET A 1 -43.99 -9.79 5.85
N THR A 2 -43.85 -8.62 5.27
CA THR A 2 -43.26 -8.43 3.95
C THR A 2 -41.74 -8.39 4.13
N THR A 3 -41.07 -9.48 3.79
CA THR A 3 -39.63 -9.53 3.77
C THR A 3 -39.15 -8.65 2.62
N THR A 4 -38.71 -7.44 2.93
CA THR A 4 -38.08 -6.56 1.97
C THR A 4 -36.74 -7.21 1.59
N VAL A 5 -36.67 -7.77 0.38
CA VAL A 5 -35.40 -8.21 -0.23
C VAL A 5 -34.55 -6.94 -0.36
N SER A 6 -33.56 -6.80 0.50
CA SER A 6 -32.57 -5.73 0.43
C SER A 6 -31.85 -5.85 -0.91
N ASN A 7 -32.00 -4.84 -1.78
CA ASN A 7 -31.27 -4.77 -3.03
C ASN A 7 -29.79 -4.56 -2.69
N ALA A 8 -28.97 -5.56 -2.91
CA ALA A 8 -27.54 -5.62 -2.58
C ALA A 8 -26.65 -4.54 -3.24
N ASN A 9 -27.24 -3.57 -3.96
CA ASN A 9 -26.57 -2.44 -4.60
C ASN A 9 -27.52 -1.23 -4.68
N GLU A 10 -27.67 -0.49 -3.60
CA GLU A 10 -28.46 0.75 -3.62
C GLU A 10 -27.54 1.95 -3.92
N TYR A 11 -27.96 2.79 -4.89
CA TYR A 11 -27.28 4.04 -5.23
C TYR A 11 -28.09 5.21 -4.67
N ARG A 12 -27.44 6.08 -3.89
CA ARG A 12 -28.06 7.32 -3.40
C ARG A 12 -27.00 8.34 -2.97
N ASP A 13 -27.43 9.58 -2.76
CA ASP A 13 -26.57 10.60 -2.14
C ASP A 13 -26.68 10.52 -0.61
N LEU A 14 -25.53 10.53 0.07
CA LEU A 14 -25.44 10.57 1.52
C LEU A 14 -24.70 11.84 1.97
N PRO A 15 -25.10 12.43 3.13
CA PRO A 15 -24.31 13.47 3.76
C PRO A 15 -22.89 13.00 4.05
N LEU A 16 -21.89 13.85 3.80
CA LEU A 16 -20.48 13.50 4.07
C LEU A 16 -20.24 13.19 5.56
N ASP A 17 -20.99 13.80 6.46
CA ASP A 17 -20.89 13.56 7.91
C ASP A 17 -21.45 12.19 8.34
N ALA A 18 -22.25 11.54 7.50
CA ALA A 18 -22.72 10.17 7.72
C ALA A 18 -21.68 9.11 7.28
N LEU A 19 -20.59 9.54 6.61
CA LEU A 19 -19.54 8.69 6.08
C LEU A 19 -18.32 8.69 6.99
N THR A 20 -17.73 7.52 7.23
CA THR A 20 -16.49 7.35 8.00
C THR A 20 -15.46 6.56 7.20
N GLU A 21 -14.20 6.95 7.27
CA GLU A 21 -13.12 6.16 6.66
C GLU A 21 -12.89 4.88 7.46
N SER A 22 -12.63 3.78 6.75
CA SER A 22 -12.25 2.52 7.39
C SER A 22 -10.90 2.67 8.10
N PRO A 23 -10.78 2.24 9.37
CA PRO A 23 -9.49 2.19 10.07
C PRO A 23 -8.49 1.25 9.41
N ASN A 24 -8.99 0.27 8.65
CA ASN A 24 -8.21 -0.73 7.93
C ASN A 24 -7.86 -0.29 6.49
N ASN A 25 -8.04 0.98 6.14
CA ASN A 25 -7.68 1.47 4.81
C ASN A 25 -6.17 1.27 4.57
N PRO A 26 -5.75 0.49 3.57
CA PRO A 26 -4.35 0.23 3.27
C PRO A 26 -3.60 1.49 2.82
N ARG A 27 -4.30 2.48 2.27
CA ARG A 27 -3.71 3.73 1.83
C ARG A 27 -3.62 4.72 2.98
N LYS A 28 -2.41 4.90 3.54
CA LYS A 28 -2.16 5.82 4.67
C LYS A 28 -1.65 7.20 4.23
N SER A 29 -0.98 7.30 3.08
CA SER A 29 -0.45 8.55 2.54
C SER A 29 -1.23 9.03 1.33
N PHE A 30 -1.48 10.34 1.28
CA PHE A 30 -2.11 11.02 0.16
C PHE A 30 -1.26 12.24 -0.17
N ASP A 31 -0.84 12.34 -1.42
CA ASP A 31 -0.16 13.52 -1.91
C ASP A 31 -1.13 14.71 -1.91
N GLU A 32 -0.76 15.76 -1.16
CA GLU A 32 -1.62 16.95 -0.97
C GLU A 32 -1.89 17.70 -2.27
N ALA A 33 -0.88 17.83 -3.15
CA ALA A 33 -1.06 18.50 -4.43
C ALA A 33 -2.10 17.80 -5.30
N SER A 34 -1.95 16.48 -5.44
CA SER A 34 -2.86 15.62 -6.18
C SER A 34 -4.28 15.54 -5.55
N LEU A 35 -4.38 15.71 -4.23
CA LEU A 35 -5.68 15.76 -3.54
C LEU A 35 -6.38 17.09 -3.80
N ASN A 36 -5.67 18.22 -3.81
CA ASN A 36 -6.20 19.55 -4.11
C ASN A 36 -6.65 19.67 -5.58
N GLU A 37 -5.91 19.07 -6.52
CA GLU A 37 -6.34 18.99 -7.92
C GLU A 37 -7.67 18.23 -8.05
N LEU A 38 -7.78 17.08 -7.37
CA LEU A 38 -9.01 16.31 -7.36
C LEU A 38 -10.17 17.08 -6.70
N ALA A 39 -9.91 17.80 -5.61
CA ALA A 39 -10.91 18.65 -4.96
C ALA A 39 -11.42 19.75 -5.89
N SER A 40 -10.54 20.39 -6.64
CA SER A 40 -10.90 21.41 -7.65
C SER A 40 -11.77 20.81 -8.77
N SER A 41 -11.43 19.62 -9.25
CA SER A 41 -12.23 18.88 -10.24
C SER A 41 -13.61 18.51 -9.68
N ILE A 42 -13.67 17.99 -8.45
CA ILE A 42 -14.92 17.63 -7.78
C ILE A 42 -15.81 18.85 -7.53
N LYS A 43 -15.22 20.00 -7.19
CA LYS A 43 -15.97 21.25 -7.04
C LYS A 43 -16.62 21.70 -8.33
N ALA A 44 -15.98 21.46 -9.47
CA ALA A 44 -16.47 21.87 -10.78
C ALA A 44 -17.48 20.88 -11.40
N GLN A 45 -17.31 19.57 -11.19
CA GLN A 45 -18.04 18.53 -11.92
C GLN A 45 -18.80 17.55 -11.01
N GLY A 46 -18.65 17.68 -9.69
CA GLY A 46 -19.14 16.69 -8.72
C GLY A 46 -18.31 15.40 -8.72
N ILE A 47 -18.77 14.43 -7.94
CA ILE A 47 -18.17 13.10 -7.87
C ILE A 47 -18.76 12.23 -8.98
N LEU A 48 -18.02 11.99 -10.05
CA LEU A 48 -18.49 11.22 -11.22
C LEU A 48 -18.60 9.71 -10.94
N SER A 49 -17.76 9.17 -10.07
CA SER A 49 -17.78 7.75 -9.69
C SER A 49 -18.19 7.61 -8.22
N PRO A 50 -19.31 6.94 -7.89
CA PRO A 50 -19.79 6.81 -6.52
C PRO A 50 -18.75 6.19 -5.58
N LEU A 51 -18.81 6.59 -4.30
CA LEU A 51 -18.10 5.90 -3.23
C LEU A 51 -18.75 4.55 -2.97
N VAL A 52 -17.99 3.54 -2.58
CA VAL A 52 -18.54 2.26 -2.12
C VAL A 52 -18.55 2.28 -0.60
N VAL A 53 -19.72 2.12 -0.01
CA VAL A 53 -19.91 2.19 1.44
C VAL A 53 -20.72 1.00 1.95
N ARG A 54 -20.53 0.64 3.22
CA ARG A 54 -21.35 -0.36 3.92
C ARG A 54 -21.99 0.22 5.18
N PRO A 55 -23.15 -0.22 5.59
CA PRO A 55 -23.75 0.22 6.84
C PRO A 55 -22.99 -0.36 8.04
N VAL A 56 -22.65 0.51 9.02
CA VAL A 56 -22.05 0.12 10.30
C VAL A 56 -22.77 0.90 11.42
N GLY A 57 -23.70 0.27 12.09
CA GLY A 57 -24.54 0.94 13.08
C GLY A 57 -25.37 2.08 12.48
N GLN A 58 -25.11 3.31 12.91
CA GLN A 58 -25.82 4.52 12.42
C GLN A 58 -25.03 5.28 11.33
N HIS A 59 -23.84 4.81 10.98
CA HIS A 59 -22.96 5.43 9.98
C HIS A 59 -22.69 4.49 8.82
N PHE A 60 -22.04 5.03 7.77
CA PHE A 60 -21.58 4.25 6.63
C PHE A 60 -20.07 4.28 6.56
N GLU A 61 -19.45 3.10 6.57
CA GLU A 61 -18.02 2.95 6.42
C GLU A 61 -17.64 2.92 4.94
N ILE A 62 -16.62 3.71 4.55
CA ILE A 62 -16.11 3.79 3.19
C ILE A 62 -15.22 2.57 2.95
N VAL A 63 -15.68 1.67 2.08
CA VAL A 63 -14.94 0.49 1.62
C VAL A 63 -14.00 0.86 0.47
N ALA A 64 -14.45 1.71 -0.47
CA ALA A 64 -13.63 2.20 -1.57
C ALA A 64 -13.96 3.67 -1.91
N GLY A 65 -12.93 4.44 -2.29
CA GLY A 65 -13.09 5.85 -2.67
C GLY A 65 -12.67 6.86 -1.60
N ALA A 66 -11.89 6.50 -0.60
CA ALA A 66 -11.42 7.40 0.46
C ALA A 66 -10.77 8.69 -0.07
N ARG A 67 -10.01 8.63 -1.18
CA ARG A 67 -9.43 9.82 -1.82
C ARG A 67 -10.51 10.79 -2.34
N ARG A 68 -11.59 10.25 -2.94
CA ARG A 68 -12.73 11.07 -3.41
C ARG A 68 -13.49 11.68 -2.24
N TYR A 69 -13.67 10.94 -1.16
CA TYR A 69 -14.26 11.44 0.07
C TYR A 69 -13.46 12.61 0.66
N ARG A 70 -12.14 12.47 0.81
CA ARG A 70 -11.29 13.57 1.31
C ARG A 70 -11.31 14.77 0.39
N ALA A 71 -11.25 14.57 -0.91
CA ALA A 71 -11.33 15.64 -1.90
C ALA A 71 -12.72 16.34 -1.88
N ALA A 72 -13.81 15.60 -1.66
CA ALA A 72 -15.15 16.14 -1.49
C ALA A 72 -15.27 17.01 -0.23
N ARG A 73 -14.65 16.60 0.88
CA ARG A 73 -14.56 17.43 2.09
C ARG A 73 -13.76 18.70 1.87
N LEU A 74 -12.63 18.63 1.15
CA LEU A 74 -11.85 19.83 0.78
C LEU A 74 -12.60 20.73 -0.19
N ALA A 75 -13.46 20.18 -1.04
CA ALA A 75 -14.32 20.92 -1.95
C ALA A 75 -15.58 21.50 -1.26
N GLU A 76 -15.76 21.25 0.05
CA GLU A 76 -16.89 21.67 0.87
C GLU A 76 -18.27 21.20 0.32
N LEU A 77 -18.32 19.98 -0.24
CA LEU A 77 -19.57 19.37 -0.62
C LEU A 77 -20.38 18.93 0.62
N GLU A 78 -21.70 19.03 0.55
CA GLU A 78 -22.59 18.55 1.63
C GLU A 78 -22.86 17.05 1.52
N THR A 79 -22.96 16.53 0.29
CA THR A 79 -23.31 15.14 0.00
C THR A 79 -22.36 14.50 -1.00
N ALA A 80 -22.33 13.18 -1.03
CA ALA A 80 -21.60 12.39 -2.02
C ALA A 80 -22.45 11.25 -2.57
N PRO A 81 -22.38 10.93 -3.87
CA PRO A 81 -23.01 9.76 -4.43
C PRO A 81 -22.31 8.51 -3.91
N VAL A 82 -23.09 7.59 -3.39
CA VAL A 82 -22.61 6.32 -2.82
C VAL A 82 -23.30 5.12 -3.44
N ARG A 83 -22.58 4.01 -3.50
CA ARG A 83 -23.12 2.68 -3.69
C ARG A 83 -23.07 1.94 -2.35
N ILE A 84 -24.22 1.62 -1.79
CA ILE A 84 -24.31 0.86 -0.54
C ILE A 84 -24.22 -0.62 -0.88
N VAL A 85 -23.34 -1.32 -0.17
CA VAL A 85 -23.15 -2.76 -0.28
C VAL A 85 -23.22 -3.40 1.10
N GLU A 86 -23.85 -4.57 1.18
CA GLU A 86 -23.86 -5.37 2.40
C GLU A 86 -22.62 -6.26 2.43
N LEU A 87 -21.66 -5.95 3.28
CA LEU A 87 -20.41 -6.68 3.44
C LEU A 87 -20.13 -6.93 4.91
N THR A 88 -19.65 -8.13 5.23
CA THR A 88 -19.05 -8.42 6.54
C THR A 88 -17.74 -7.65 6.70
N ASP A 89 -17.19 -7.56 7.91
CA ASP A 89 -15.91 -6.90 8.16
C ASP A 89 -14.79 -7.50 7.30
N ALA A 90 -14.72 -8.82 7.23
CA ALA A 90 -13.75 -9.52 6.41
C ALA A 90 -13.89 -9.21 4.92
N GLN A 91 -15.11 -9.20 4.39
CA GLN A 91 -15.37 -8.86 2.99
C GLN A 91 -15.07 -7.39 2.67
N ALA A 92 -15.30 -6.48 3.61
CA ALA A 92 -14.96 -5.07 3.43
C ALA A 92 -13.45 -4.86 3.38
N ILE A 93 -12.69 -5.49 4.28
CA ILE A 93 -11.22 -5.47 4.28
C ILE A 93 -10.69 -6.05 2.97
N GLU A 94 -11.17 -7.23 2.59
CA GLU A 94 -10.80 -7.88 1.31
C GLU A 94 -11.03 -6.95 0.12
N THR A 95 -12.25 -6.41 0.00
CA THR A 95 -12.63 -5.55 -1.13
C THR A 95 -11.74 -4.31 -1.21
N SER A 96 -11.45 -3.68 -0.07
CA SER A 96 -10.59 -2.49 0.00
C SER A 96 -9.15 -2.81 -0.40
N ILE A 97 -8.60 -3.94 0.05
CA ILE A 97 -7.24 -4.34 -0.28
C ILE A 97 -7.13 -4.73 -1.75
N VAL A 98 -8.05 -5.55 -2.26
CA VAL A 98 -8.03 -5.99 -3.67
C VAL A 98 -8.18 -4.79 -4.61
N GLU A 99 -9.09 -3.83 -4.31
CA GLU A 99 -9.23 -2.59 -5.10
C GLU A 99 -7.90 -1.82 -5.15
N ASN A 100 -7.23 -1.66 -4.01
CA ASN A 100 -5.95 -0.98 -3.96
C ASN A 100 -4.86 -1.73 -4.75
N LEU A 101 -4.77 -3.05 -4.63
CA LEU A 101 -3.76 -3.88 -5.30
C LEU A 101 -3.88 -3.93 -6.83
N ILE A 102 -5.08 -3.67 -7.39
CA ILE A 102 -5.30 -3.63 -8.85
C ILE A 102 -4.84 -2.30 -9.46
N ARG A 103 -4.63 -1.26 -8.66
CA ARG A 103 -4.19 0.03 -9.15
C ARG A 103 -2.76 -0.03 -9.71
N ALA A 104 -2.45 0.84 -10.66
CA ALA A 104 -1.14 0.87 -11.32
C ALA A 104 -0.05 1.60 -10.50
N ASP A 105 -0.47 2.48 -9.58
CA ASP A 105 0.39 3.43 -8.86
C ASP A 105 0.63 3.07 -7.39
N VAL A 106 0.50 1.79 -7.03
CA VAL A 106 0.65 1.32 -5.64
C VAL A 106 2.13 1.19 -5.29
N HIS A 107 2.53 1.78 -4.16
CA HIS A 107 3.89 1.59 -3.65
C HIS A 107 4.13 0.11 -3.30
N PRO A 108 5.31 -0.48 -3.62
CA PRO A 108 5.58 -1.89 -3.38
C PRO A 108 5.42 -2.36 -1.93
N MET A 109 5.64 -1.48 -0.95
CA MET A 109 5.37 -1.76 0.47
C MET A 109 3.88 -1.86 0.79
N GLU A 110 3.04 -1.05 0.13
CA GLU A 110 1.58 -1.16 0.27
C GLU A 110 1.06 -2.45 -0.37
N GLU A 111 1.61 -2.85 -1.53
CA GLU A 111 1.31 -4.16 -2.12
C GLU A 111 1.70 -5.30 -1.16
N ALA A 112 2.92 -5.25 -0.60
CA ALA A 112 3.41 -6.25 0.34
C ALA A 112 2.51 -6.36 1.58
N SER A 113 2.14 -5.23 2.17
CA SER A 113 1.25 -5.17 3.33
C SER A 113 -0.15 -5.70 3.00
N GLY A 114 -0.70 -5.34 1.84
CA GLY A 114 -1.99 -5.82 1.38
C GLY A 114 -2.00 -7.35 1.19
N PHE A 115 -0.97 -7.91 0.54
CA PHE A 115 -0.85 -9.35 0.38
C PHE A 115 -0.70 -10.07 1.73
N ARG A 116 0.06 -9.50 2.67
CA ARG A 116 0.23 -10.06 4.01
C ARG A 116 -1.10 -10.09 4.76
N ILE A 117 -1.85 -8.99 4.78
CA ILE A 117 -3.16 -8.93 5.43
C ILE A 117 -4.10 -9.98 4.86
N LEU A 118 -4.16 -10.15 3.51
CA LEU A 118 -5.02 -11.16 2.90
C LEU A 118 -4.62 -12.59 3.30
N LEU A 119 -3.31 -12.90 3.39
CA LEU A 119 -2.83 -14.22 3.80
C LEU A 119 -3.07 -14.50 5.28
N ASP A 120 -3.03 -13.47 6.12
CA ASP A 120 -3.21 -13.59 7.58
C ASP A 120 -4.70 -13.59 7.97
N MET A 121 -5.64 -13.39 7.03
CA MET A 121 -7.07 -13.52 7.29
C MET A 121 -7.43 -14.97 7.63
N GLU A 122 -8.19 -15.14 8.70
CA GLU A 122 -8.67 -16.47 9.12
C GLU A 122 -9.88 -16.93 8.30
N GLU A 123 -10.83 -16.00 8.03
CA GLU A 123 -12.03 -16.24 7.24
C GLU A 123 -12.36 -15.02 6.34
N PRO A 124 -12.33 -15.17 5.00
CA PRO A 124 -11.88 -16.35 4.25
C PRO A 124 -10.35 -16.49 4.29
N LYS A 125 -9.86 -17.73 4.38
CA LYS A 125 -8.43 -18.04 4.32
C LYS A 125 -7.96 -18.00 2.86
N TYR A 126 -6.96 -17.18 2.56
CA TYR A 126 -6.41 -17.05 1.21
C TYR A 126 -5.11 -17.81 1.03
N THR A 127 -4.91 -18.35 -0.17
CA THR A 127 -3.62 -18.83 -0.67
C THR A 127 -3.04 -17.82 -1.67
N ILE A 128 -1.74 -17.92 -1.95
CA ILE A 128 -1.08 -17.08 -2.97
C ILE A 128 -1.75 -17.23 -4.33
N GLU A 129 -2.19 -18.44 -4.71
CA GLU A 129 -2.88 -18.72 -5.96
C GLU A 129 -4.24 -18.02 -6.04
N GLN A 130 -4.98 -18.01 -4.94
CA GLN A 130 -6.28 -17.31 -4.88
C GLN A 130 -6.11 -15.79 -4.97
N ILE A 131 -5.09 -15.24 -4.30
CA ILE A 131 -4.75 -13.81 -4.42
C ILE A 131 -4.30 -13.48 -5.85
N SER A 132 -3.50 -14.35 -6.46
CA SER A 132 -3.07 -14.24 -7.86
C SER A 132 -4.27 -14.15 -8.82
N ALA A 133 -5.23 -15.05 -8.67
CA ALA A 133 -6.44 -15.07 -9.49
C ALA A 133 -7.29 -13.79 -9.33
N ARG A 134 -7.34 -13.20 -8.13
CA ARG A 134 -8.13 -11.98 -7.85
C ARG A 134 -7.46 -10.69 -8.28
N THR A 135 -6.14 -10.62 -8.18
CA THR A 135 -5.37 -9.39 -8.45
C THR A 135 -4.76 -9.35 -9.85
N GLY A 136 -4.72 -10.48 -10.55
CA GLY A 136 -4.02 -10.63 -11.84
C GLY A 136 -2.50 -10.60 -11.73
N LYS A 137 -1.95 -10.58 -10.51
CA LYS A 137 -0.49 -10.65 -10.28
C LYS A 137 -0.04 -12.10 -10.23
N THR A 138 1.17 -12.41 -10.73
CA THR A 138 1.69 -13.78 -10.69
C THR A 138 2.04 -14.22 -9.26
N PRO A 139 1.97 -15.53 -8.93
CA PRO A 139 2.40 -16.04 -7.62
C PRO A 139 3.84 -15.66 -7.26
N ALA A 140 4.74 -15.68 -8.23
CA ALA A 140 6.14 -15.26 -8.04
C ALA A 140 6.26 -13.77 -7.68
N PHE A 141 5.45 -12.90 -8.30
CA PHE A 141 5.39 -11.49 -7.96
C PHE A 141 4.90 -11.29 -6.53
N ILE A 142 3.81 -11.97 -6.13
CA ILE A 142 3.25 -11.88 -4.78
C ILE A 142 4.28 -12.35 -3.74
N ALA A 143 4.94 -13.50 -3.98
CA ALA A 143 5.98 -14.01 -3.09
C ALA A 143 7.17 -13.04 -2.95
N ALA A 144 7.60 -12.41 -4.04
CA ALA A 144 8.66 -11.40 -4.00
C ALA A 144 8.23 -10.16 -3.19
N ARG A 145 6.98 -9.68 -3.37
CA ARG A 145 6.46 -8.55 -2.58
C ARG A 145 6.37 -8.88 -1.10
N LEU A 146 5.91 -10.06 -0.74
CA LEU A 146 5.81 -10.50 0.65
C LEU A 146 7.15 -10.45 1.39
N LYS A 147 8.28 -10.66 0.70
CA LYS A 147 9.61 -10.49 1.31
C LYS A 147 9.85 -9.08 1.85
N LEU A 148 9.26 -8.06 1.25
CA LEU A 148 9.40 -6.68 1.72
C LEU A 148 8.82 -6.47 3.12
N THR A 149 7.91 -7.34 3.59
CA THR A 149 7.38 -7.26 4.98
C THR A 149 8.42 -7.68 6.04
N GLU A 150 9.56 -8.23 5.63
CA GLU A 150 10.67 -8.62 6.50
C GLU A 150 11.70 -7.48 6.70
N LEU A 151 11.48 -6.32 6.07
CA LEU A 151 12.36 -5.15 6.18
C LEU A 151 12.24 -4.48 7.55
N VAL A 152 13.38 -4.07 8.11
CA VAL A 152 13.42 -3.28 9.34
C VAL A 152 12.97 -1.82 9.10
N PRO A 153 12.46 -1.12 10.13
CA PRO A 153 11.89 0.22 9.97
C PRO A 153 12.78 1.23 9.24
N PRO A 154 14.10 1.33 9.49
CA PRO A 154 14.95 2.28 8.78
C PRO A 154 15.00 2.04 7.27
N VAL A 155 14.99 0.76 6.84
CA VAL A 155 14.98 0.38 5.41
C VAL A 155 13.62 0.70 4.79
N VAL A 156 12.53 0.42 5.49
CA VAL A 156 11.17 0.76 5.06
C VAL A 156 11.03 2.28 4.84
N GLU A 157 11.57 3.09 5.77
CA GLU A 157 11.52 4.54 5.67
C GLU A 157 12.32 5.07 4.47
N ALA A 158 13.54 4.57 4.26
CA ALA A 158 14.35 4.91 3.09
C ALA A 158 13.66 4.52 1.77
N PHE A 159 12.93 3.40 1.77
CA PHE A 159 12.21 2.93 0.61
C PHE A 159 10.96 3.79 0.31
N TYR A 160 10.21 4.21 1.32
CA TYR A 160 9.09 5.15 1.15
C TYR A 160 9.50 6.55 0.69
N ARG A 161 10.76 6.95 0.97
CA ARG A 161 11.33 8.22 0.51
C ARG A 161 11.95 8.13 -0.87
N ASP A 162 11.82 7.00 -1.58
CA ASP A 162 12.47 6.73 -2.87
C ASP A 162 14.01 6.87 -2.82
N GLU A 163 14.61 6.79 -1.63
CA GLU A 163 16.06 6.80 -1.44
C GLU A 163 16.71 5.51 -1.94
N ILE A 164 15.95 4.40 -1.93
CA ILE A 164 16.34 3.10 -2.49
C ILE A 164 15.23 2.56 -3.40
N GLY A 165 15.60 1.89 -4.48
CA GLY A 165 14.63 1.25 -5.37
C GLY A 165 14.22 -0.16 -4.91
N VAL A 166 13.17 -0.71 -5.52
CA VAL A 166 12.61 -2.04 -5.19
C VAL A 166 13.65 -3.17 -5.27
N GLY A 167 14.62 -3.09 -6.20
CA GLY A 167 15.68 -4.08 -6.31
C GLY A 167 16.61 -4.10 -5.10
N HIS A 168 16.93 -2.93 -4.53
CA HIS A 168 17.70 -2.81 -3.30
C HIS A 168 16.92 -3.38 -2.12
N ALA A 169 15.67 -2.95 -1.96
CA ALA A 169 14.77 -3.41 -0.89
C ALA A 169 14.63 -4.95 -0.88
N LEU A 170 14.49 -5.57 -2.07
CA LEU A 170 14.41 -7.03 -2.19
C LEU A 170 15.72 -7.75 -1.85
N LEU A 171 16.88 -7.13 -2.07
CA LEU A 171 18.16 -7.68 -1.61
C LEU A 171 18.29 -7.59 -0.09
N LEU A 172 17.96 -6.42 0.48
CA LEU A 172 18.00 -6.18 1.92
C LEU A 172 17.04 -7.12 2.68
N ALA A 173 15.85 -7.37 2.15
CA ALA A 173 14.86 -8.28 2.74
C ALA A 173 15.31 -9.75 2.85
N LYS A 174 16.44 -10.12 2.23
CA LYS A 174 17.02 -11.47 2.36
C LYS A 174 17.99 -11.58 3.55
N LEU A 175 18.36 -10.45 4.15
CA LEU A 175 19.35 -10.37 5.21
C LEU A 175 18.67 -10.45 6.59
N GLN A 176 19.44 -10.84 7.59
CA GLN A 176 19.01 -10.76 8.98
C GLN A 176 18.79 -9.30 9.39
N PRO A 177 17.87 -9.01 10.32
CA PRO A 177 17.54 -7.63 10.71
C PRO A 177 18.74 -6.73 11.03
N ALA A 178 19.72 -7.23 11.77
CA ALA A 178 20.94 -6.46 12.11
C ALA A 178 21.80 -6.14 10.89
N GLN A 179 21.82 -7.02 9.89
CA GLN A 179 22.59 -6.84 8.65
C GLN A 179 21.91 -5.88 7.67
N GLN A 180 20.60 -5.71 7.77
CA GLN A 180 19.85 -4.82 6.87
C GLN A 180 20.27 -3.36 7.02
N GLU A 181 20.52 -2.89 8.26
CA GLU A 181 20.94 -1.50 8.50
C GLU A 181 22.36 -1.24 7.99
N GLU A 182 23.26 -2.21 8.18
CA GLU A 182 24.62 -2.13 7.65
C GLU A 182 24.59 -2.09 6.11
N ALA A 183 23.86 -2.99 5.47
CA ALA A 183 23.71 -3.05 4.03
C ALA A 183 22.96 -1.82 3.46
N LEU A 184 22.01 -1.22 4.21
CA LEU A 184 21.40 0.05 3.85
C LEU A 184 22.45 1.17 3.77
N THR A 185 23.38 1.23 4.71
CA THR A 185 24.48 2.21 4.65
C THR A 185 25.37 1.98 3.44
N ALA A 186 25.63 0.72 3.12
CA ALA A 186 26.41 0.32 1.93
C ALA A 186 25.68 0.54 0.58
N CYS A 187 24.37 0.81 0.60
CA CYS A 187 23.66 1.23 -0.62
C CYS A 187 24.19 2.52 -1.23
N TYR A 188 24.98 3.30 -0.48
CA TYR A 188 25.36 4.63 -0.89
C TYR A 188 26.89 4.78 -0.94
N GLN A 189 27.32 5.58 -1.89
CA GLN A 189 28.71 6.02 -2.02
C GLN A 189 28.78 7.55 -1.93
N GLU A 190 29.75 8.06 -1.17
CA GLU A 190 30.06 9.49 -1.18
C GLU A 190 30.94 9.82 -2.38
N GLN A 191 30.44 10.69 -3.23
CA GLN A 191 31.21 11.25 -4.33
C GLN A 191 31.62 12.69 -3.98
N TYR A 192 32.91 12.95 -3.90
CA TYR A 192 33.48 14.28 -3.68
C TYR A 192 33.54 15.04 -5.01
N GLY A 193 32.76 16.11 -5.10
CA GLY A 193 32.84 17.02 -6.25
C GLY A 193 33.98 18.05 -6.10
N SER A 194 34.31 18.76 -7.18
CA SER A 194 35.34 19.81 -7.22
C SER A 194 35.09 20.99 -6.24
N THR A 195 33.92 21.08 -5.63
CA THR A 195 33.51 22.13 -4.67
C THR A 195 33.50 21.69 -3.23
N ASN A 196 34.17 20.60 -2.86
CA ASN A 196 34.23 20.05 -1.48
C ASN A 196 32.86 19.70 -0.84
N LYS A 197 31.80 19.59 -1.65
CA LYS A 197 30.49 19.05 -1.21
C LYS A 197 30.42 17.59 -1.60
N SER A 198 30.33 16.69 -0.62
CA SER A 198 30.05 15.29 -0.88
C SER A 198 28.60 15.13 -1.33
N LYS A 199 28.37 14.39 -2.40
CA LYS A 199 27.05 13.96 -2.85
C LYS A 199 26.91 12.46 -2.58
N ARG A 200 25.88 12.10 -1.85
CA ARG A 200 25.53 10.70 -1.60
C ARG A 200 24.82 10.14 -2.85
N ILE A 201 25.38 9.10 -3.44
CA ILE A 201 24.86 8.48 -4.67
C ILE A 201 24.46 7.05 -4.34
N LEU A 202 23.25 6.67 -4.79
CA LEU A 202 22.75 5.30 -4.67
C LEU A 202 23.55 4.41 -5.64
N LEU A 203 24.13 3.33 -5.13
CA LEU A 203 24.84 2.32 -5.92
C LEU A 203 23.85 1.50 -6.76
N PRO A 204 24.26 1.00 -7.94
CA PRO A 204 23.47 0.01 -8.67
C PRO A 204 23.23 -1.26 -7.85
N VAL A 205 22.04 -1.88 -8.02
CA VAL A 205 21.65 -3.11 -7.31
C VAL A 205 22.70 -4.20 -7.38
N ARG A 206 23.37 -4.34 -8.54
CA ARG A 206 24.44 -5.33 -8.73
C ARG A 206 25.65 -5.08 -7.82
N GLN A 207 26.00 -3.81 -7.59
CA GLN A 207 27.13 -3.48 -6.71
C GLN A 207 26.80 -3.73 -5.25
N LEU A 208 25.58 -3.42 -4.83
CA LEU A 208 25.09 -3.78 -3.50
C LEU A 208 25.10 -5.32 -3.32
N GLN A 209 24.66 -6.07 -4.31
CA GLN A 209 24.68 -7.54 -4.25
C GLN A 209 26.12 -8.06 -4.06
N GLN A 210 27.09 -7.55 -4.83
CA GLN A 210 28.50 -7.92 -4.69
C GLN A 210 29.04 -7.56 -3.31
N TRP A 211 28.66 -6.40 -2.78
CA TRP A 211 29.07 -5.99 -1.44
C TRP A 211 28.51 -6.95 -0.37
N ILE A 212 27.23 -7.31 -0.46
CA ILE A 212 26.58 -8.28 0.44
C ILE A 212 27.29 -9.65 0.38
N GLU A 213 27.57 -10.15 -0.82
CA GLU A 213 28.26 -11.42 -1.02
C GLU A 213 29.65 -11.41 -0.37
N HIS A 214 30.36 -10.29 -0.46
CA HIS A 214 31.73 -10.19 0.03
C HIS A 214 31.81 -9.91 1.54
N ASN A 215 30.95 -9.06 2.08
CA ASN A 215 31.07 -8.59 3.47
C ASN A 215 30.16 -9.34 4.44
N ILE A 216 29.01 -9.86 3.99
CA ILE A 216 28.03 -10.52 4.86
C ILE A 216 28.05 -12.05 4.67
N LEU A 217 28.06 -12.55 3.42
CA LEU A 217 27.94 -13.97 3.16
C LEU A 217 29.30 -14.71 3.27
N LEU A 218 30.43 -14.04 2.98
CA LEU A 218 31.75 -14.63 3.13
C LEU A 218 32.14 -14.84 4.60
N GLU A 219 31.69 -14.02 5.53
CA GLU A 219 31.95 -14.23 6.95
C GLU A 219 31.34 -15.54 7.46
N LEU A 220 30.18 -15.96 6.92
CA LEU A 220 29.55 -17.24 7.24
C LEU A 220 30.36 -18.45 6.68
N ALA A 221 31.05 -18.28 5.57
CA ALA A 221 31.90 -19.30 4.97
C ALA A 221 33.26 -19.45 5.68
N SER A 222 33.71 -18.45 6.42
CA SER A 222 34.96 -18.44 7.21
C SER A 222 34.75 -18.85 8.67
N ALA A 223 33.53 -19.13 9.11
CA ALA A 223 33.27 -19.60 10.46
C ALA A 223 33.90 -20.99 10.65
N PRO A 224 34.78 -21.18 11.63
CA PRO A 224 35.32 -22.50 11.92
C PRO A 224 34.20 -23.36 12.48
N PHE A 225 33.87 -24.43 11.76
CA PHE A 225 32.95 -25.47 12.21
C PHE A 225 33.65 -26.39 13.21
#